data_4d70a094dd14c0c8aab79c2d5cce3bbb
#
_entry.id   4d70a094dd14c0c8aab79c2d5cce3bbb
#
_cell.length_a   1.000
_cell.length_b   1.000
_cell.length_c   1.000
_cell.angle_alpha   90.00
_cell.angle_beta   90.00
_cell.angle_gamma   90.00
#
_symmetry.space_group_name_H-M   'P 1'
#
loop_
_entity.id
_entity.type
_entity.pdbx_description
1 polymer ?
#
loop_
_entity_poly.entity_id
_entity_poly.type
_entity_poly.pdbx_seq_one_letter_code
_entity_poly.pdbx_strand_id
1 'polypeptide(L)'
;EMDKKYAHSQKVPLPIFHNGKSVKQSYQTHEKRIFRQVKNINTKKNGDEKGLKPRQIVEALNKYIIGQDRAKKLVAIALRNRARRRCLTEDLREEVYPKNIIMIGPTGVGKTEIARRLSRLADAPFVKVEATKYTEVGYVGRDVESMIRDLTEVGVNMVREEKTSAIRDRAEERTRERLLDLLLAPPPHLSRSFRQKKKGTEIVYDFDGLSEEEQERFNRWLRSRQKLEQQLAEGQMEDREVEFEIQVQAGPMVEVFAGGTGLEEMGIDVKGLFDKIIPKKSKSVKMPVKDARRFLIEEEVEKLLDMDKIIKEAIQRVEQSGIIFIDEIDKVAGRGSAGHGPDVSREGVQRDMLPIVEGSKVPTKYGMVTTDHILFIAAGAFHQTKPSDLIPELQGRFPLRVELTDLGVEEYRRILTEPKNSLTKQYTALLATEGISLEFTSDGVDE
;
A
#
# COMPACT_ATOMS: atom_id res chain seq x y z
N GLU A 1 -5.99 29.97 -45.04
CA GLU A 1 -7.23 29.21 -44.71
C GLU A 1 -6.89 27.85 -44.09
N MET A 2 -6.29 27.84 -42.93
CA MET A 2 -6.22 26.66 -42.04
C MET A 2 -5.48 27.03 -40.76
N ASP A 3 -6.00 27.99 -40.02
CA ASP A 3 -5.49 28.32 -38.68
C ASP A 3 -6.54 29.11 -37.89
N LYS A 4 -7.60 28.40 -37.47
CA LYS A 4 -8.54 28.88 -36.46
C LYS A 4 -9.44 27.75 -36.00
N LYS A 5 -8.90 26.90 -35.14
CA LYS A 5 -9.71 26.00 -34.26
C LYS A 5 -8.79 25.34 -33.25
N TYR A 6 -8.54 25.97 -32.11
CA TYR A 6 -8.24 25.34 -30.82
C TYR A 6 -7.85 26.43 -29.81
N ALA A 7 -8.84 27.27 -29.50
CA ALA A 7 -8.75 28.14 -28.34
C ALA A 7 -10.06 28.00 -27.54
N HIS A 8 -10.19 26.89 -26.80
CA HIS A 8 -11.10 26.79 -25.68
C HIS A 8 -10.31 26.36 -24.46
N SER A 9 -9.77 27.36 -23.76
CA SER A 9 -9.29 27.20 -22.39
C SER A 9 -10.52 26.97 -21.50
N GLN A 10 -10.82 25.73 -21.20
CA GLN A 10 -11.69 25.41 -20.08
C GLN A 10 -10.96 25.79 -18.80
N LYS A 11 -11.37 26.89 -18.19
CA LYS A 11 -11.06 27.21 -16.79
C LYS A 11 -11.66 26.11 -15.94
N VAL A 12 -10.82 25.22 -15.40
CA VAL A 12 -11.18 24.25 -14.38
C VAL A 12 -11.47 25.06 -13.11
N PRO A 13 -12.68 25.01 -12.55
CA PRO A 13 -12.98 25.71 -11.30
C PRO A 13 -12.15 25.08 -10.18
N LEU A 14 -11.50 25.92 -9.37
CA LEU A 14 -10.84 25.52 -8.14
C LEU A 14 -11.88 24.92 -7.19
N PRO A 15 -11.61 23.77 -6.56
CA PRO A 15 -12.54 23.20 -5.58
C PRO A 15 -12.62 24.10 -4.35
N ILE A 16 -13.79 24.58 -4.04
CA ILE A 16 -14.12 25.27 -2.78
C ILE A 16 -14.07 24.23 -1.68
N PHE A 17 -13.09 24.36 -0.79
CA PHE A 17 -12.94 23.47 0.37
C PHE A 17 -13.95 23.88 1.47
N HIS A 18 -14.93 23.03 1.69
CA HIS A 18 -15.67 22.99 2.94
C HIS A 18 -15.26 21.74 3.72
N ASN A 19 -14.83 21.97 4.96
CA ASN A 19 -14.55 21.03 6.05
C ASN A 19 -13.26 20.17 6.01
N GLY A 20 -12.27 20.66 6.76
CA GLY A 20 -11.49 19.98 7.80
C GLY A 20 -10.82 18.61 7.55
N LYS A 21 -10.53 18.20 6.30
CA LYS A 21 -9.70 17.01 6.06
C LYS A 21 -8.25 17.41 5.86
N SER A 22 -7.36 16.80 6.65
CA SER A 22 -5.92 17.06 6.66
C SER A 22 -5.34 17.05 5.24
N VAL A 23 -4.58 18.07 4.91
CA VAL A 23 -3.90 18.27 3.60
C VAL A 23 -3.07 17.04 3.19
N LYS A 24 -2.50 16.28 4.13
CA LYS A 24 -1.80 15.02 3.88
C LYS A 24 -2.69 13.94 3.25
N GLN A 25 -3.94 13.82 3.66
CA GLN A 25 -4.88 12.85 3.07
C GLN A 25 -5.34 13.28 1.67
N SER A 26 -5.50 14.56 1.43
CA SER A 26 -5.88 15.12 0.13
C SER A 26 -4.79 14.90 -0.92
N TYR A 27 -3.51 15.13 -0.59
CA TYR A 27 -2.38 14.90 -1.49
C TYR A 27 -2.18 13.42 -1.82
N GLN A 28 -2.24 12.55 -0.82
CA GLN A 28 -2.16 11.09 -1.06
C GLN A 28 -3.34 10.58 -1.90
N THR A 29 -4.53 11.13 -1.71
CA THR A 29 -5.72 10.76 -2.47
C THR A 29 -5.66 11.27 -3.91
N HIS A 30 -5.12 12.45 -4.14
CA HIS A 30 -4.98 13.04 -5.48
C HIS A 30 -3.88 12.35 -6.29
N GLU A 31 -2.73 12.04 -5.70
CA GLU A 31 -1.70 11.22 -6.33
C GLU A 31 -2.22 9.81 -6.66
N LYS A 32 -2.90 9.15 -5.71
CA LYS A 32 -3.54 7.84 -5.94
C LYS A 32 -4.57 7.89 -7.08
N ARG A 33 -5.30 8.99 -7.22
CA ARG A 33 -6.30 9.18 -8.27
C ARG A 33 -5.68 9.41 -9.65
N ILE A 34 -4.59 10.17 -9.74
CA ILE A 34 -3.84 10.37 -10.99
C ILE A 34 -3.17 9.06 -11.42
N PHE A 35 -2.56 8.30 -10.49
CA PHE A 35 -2.00 6.99 -10.78
C PHE A 35 -3.06 5.98 -11.22
N ARG A 36 -4.27 6.00 -10.60
CA ARG A 36 -5.40 5.18 -11.07
C ARG A 36 -5.88 5.59 -12.45
N GLN A 37 -5.92 6.86 -12.79
CA GLN A 37 -6.30 7.31 -14.13
C GLN A 37 -5.28 6.85 -15.19
N VAL A 38 -3.98 6.87 -14.90
CA VAL A 38 -2.95 6.31 -15.80
C VAL A 38 -3.08 4.80 -15.92
N LYS A 39 -3.45 4.11 -14.83
CA LYS A 39 -3.73 2.66 -14.83
C LYS A 39 -4.99 2.34 -15.67
N ASN A 40 -6.08 3.10 -15.51
CA ASN A 40 -7.33 2.91 -16.24
C ASN A 40 -7.25 3.25 -17.73
N ILE A 41 -6.39 4.17 -18.15
CA ILE A 41 -6.16 4.47 -19.56
C ILE A 41 -5.44 3.29 -20.24
N ASN A 42 -4.58 2.57 -19.52
CA ASN A 42 -3.85 1.42 -20.05
C ASN A 42 -4.66 0.11 -20.02
N THR A 43 -5.64 -0.05 -19.11
CA THR A 43 -6.47 -1.26 -19.01
C THR A 43 -7.66 -1.26 -19.99
N LYS A 44 -8.11 -0.09 -20.46
CA LYS A 44 -9.26 0.00 -21.39
C LYS A 44 -8.90 -0.15 -22.86
N LYS A 45 -7.63 -0.21 -23.24
CA LYS A 45 -7.25 -0.20 -24.65
C LYS A 45 -6.67 -1.49 -25.24
N ASN A 46 -6.48 -2.56 -24.52
CA ASN A 46 -6.19 -3.89 -25.11
C ASN A 46 -6.12 -4.89 -23.97
N GLY A 47 -6.75 -6.04 -24.09
CA GLY A 47 -6.66 -7.19 -23.19
C GLY A 47 -5.26 -7.84 -23.18
N ASP A 48 -4.24 -7.02 -23.02
CA ASP A 48 -2.84 -7.40 -22.94
C ASP A 48 -2.34 -7.11 -21.51
N GLU A 49 -2.01 -8.15 -20.76
CA GLU A 49 -1.24 -8.14 -19.51
C GLU A 49 0.18 -7.54 -19.66
N LYS A 50 0.44 -6.84 -20.75
CA LYS A 50 1.71 -6.23 -21.10
C LYS A 50 1.89 -4.90 -20.37
N GLY A 51 2.55 -4.93 -19.19
CA GLY A 51 2.95 -3.74 -18.44
C GLY A 51 3.71 -2.69 -19.26
N LEU A 52 3.96 -1.51 -18.70
CA LEU A 52 4.59 -0.34 -19.34
C LEU A 52 5.85 -0.71 -20.16
N LYS A 53 6.00 -0.12 -21.34
CA LYS A 53 7.24 -0.22 -22.14
C LYS A 53 8.38 0.55 -21.46
N PRO A 54 9.67 0.19 -21.64
CA PRO A 54 10.79 0.91 -21.02
C PRO A 54 10.77 2.42 -21.26
N ARG A 55 10.40 2.85 -22.44
CA ARG A 55 10.28 4.28 -22.77
C ARG A 55 9.21 4.97 -21.91
N GLN A 56 8.08 4.37 -21.71
CA GLN A 56 7.00 4.88 -20.86
C GLN A 56 7.39 4.93 -19.39
N ILE A 57 8.21 3.96 -18.93
CA ILE A 57 8.76 3.96 -17.57
C ILE A 57 9.72 5.15 -17.41
N VAL A 58 10.62 5.39 -18.36
CA VAL A 58 11.54 6.53 -18.34
C VAL A 58 10.76 7.84 -18.37
N GLU A 59 9.75 7.99 -19.23
CA GLU A 59 8.89 9.17 -19.29
C GLU A 59 8.15 9.42 -17.96
N ALA A 60 7.72 8.35 -17.29
CA ALA A 60 7.09 8.46 -15.96
C ALA A 60 8.08 8.86 -14.87
N LEU A 61 9.33 8.36 -14.93
CA LEU A 61 10.41 8.74 -14.02
C LEU A 61 10.83 10.20 -14.24
N ASN A 62 10.89 10.68 -15.49
CA ASN A 62 11.24 12.06 -15.83
C ASN A 62 10.31 13.10 -15.21
N LYS A 63 9.07 12.72 -14.84
CA LYS A 63 8.15 13.63 -14.13
C LYS A 63 8.59 13.97 -12.71
N TYR A 64 9.53 13.22 -12.15
CA TYR A 64 9.95 13.32 -10.75
C TYR A 64 11.46 13.42 -10.57
N ILE A 65 12.24 12.92 -11.53
CA ILE A 65 13.70 12.78 -11.43
C ILE A 65 14.35 13.51 -12.60
N ILE A 66 15.15 14.50 -12.27
CA ILE A 66 15.92 15.27 -13.23
C ILE A 66 17.26 14.57 -13.50
N GLY A 67 17.77 14.66 -14.71
CA GLY A 67 19.01 14.01 -15.09
C GLY A 67 18.96 12.48 -15.00
N GLN A 68 20.09 11.86 -14.78
CA GLN A 68 20.25 10.42 -14.54
C GLN A 68 19.68 9.51 -15.65
N ASP A 69 19.73 9.93 -16.92
CA ASP A 69 19.04 9.25 -18.02
C ASP A 69 19.52 7.82 -18.26
N ARG A 70 20.84 7.57 -18.09
CA ARG A 70 21.41 6.22 -18.20
C ARG A 70 20.86 5.31 -17.11
N ALA A 71 20.83 5.78 -15.86
CA ALA A 71 20.29 5.06 -14.73
C ALA A 71 18.79 4.74 -14.92
N LYS A 72 17.99 5.73 -15.30
CA LYS A 72 16.55 5.57 -15.61
C LYS A 72 16.30 4.51 -16.69
N LYS A 73 17.10 4.50 -17.76
CA LYS A 73 16.99 3.49 -18.84
C LYS A 73 17.29 2.08 -18.33
N LEU A 74 18.37 1.89 -17.57
CA LEU A 74 18.77 0.59 -17.06
C LEU A 74 17.72 0.00 -16.10
N VAL A 75 17.23 0.80 -15.15
CA VAL A 75 16.19 0.33 -14.21
C VAL A 75 14.86 0.08 -14.92
N ALA A 76 14.52 0.85 -15.96
CA ALA A 76 13.32 0.63 -16.77
C ALA A 76 13.39 -0.68 -17.55
N ILE A 77 14.56 -1.04 -18.07
CA ILE A 77 14.79 -2.33 -18.74
C ILE A 77 14.68 -3.48 -17.74
N ALA A 78 15.28 -3.34 -16.55
CA ALA A 78 15.21 -4.36 -15.50
C ALA A 78 13.76 -4.63 -15.07
N LEU A 79 12.98 -3.55 -14.83
CA LEU A 79 11.57 -3.68 -14.50
C LEU A 79 10.77 -4.34 -15.63
N ARG A 80 11.03 -3.95 -16.88
CA ARG A 80 10.35 -4.54 -18.05
C ARG A 80 10.67 -6.03 -18.21
N ASN A 81 11.91 -6.43 -18.01
CA ASN A 81 12.29 -7.84 -18.08
C ASN A 81 11.58 -8.66 -17.00
N ARG A 82 11.39 -8.09 -15.83
CA ARG A 82 10.62 -8.73 -14.76
C ARG A 82 9.14 -8.88 -15.14
N ALA A 83 8.54 -7.87 -15.77
CA ALA A 83 7.17 -7.98 -16.28
C ALA A 83 7.05 -9.03 -17.39
N ARG A 84 8.05 -9.13 -18.30
CA ARG A 84 8.10 -10.15 -19.34
C ARG A 84 8.21 -11.56 -18.77
N ARG A 85 8.99 -11.74 -17.70
CA ARG A 85 9.14 -13.03 -17.03
C ARG A 85 7.79 -13.60 -16.60
N ARG A 86 6.89 -12.77 -16.06
CA ARG A 86 5.55 -13.20 -15.64
C ARG A 86 4.67 -13.74 -16.79
N CYS A 87 5.01 -13.40 -18.03
CA CYS A 87 4.32 -13.88 -19.22
C CYS A 87 4.93 -15.17 -19.79
N LEU A 88 5.99 -15.71 -19.20
CA LEU A 88 6.60 -16.97 -19.61
C LEU A 88 5.79 -18.16 -19.09
N THR A 89 5.96 -19.31 -19.74
CA THR A 89 5.50 -20.61 -19.24
C THR A 89 6.13 -20.91 -17.88
N GLU A 90 5.51 -21.77 -17.10
CA GLU A 90 5.94 -22.05 -15.72
C GLU A 90 7.40 -22.51 -15.67
N ASP A 91 7.78 -23.49 -16.51
CA ASP A 91 9.13 -24.02 -16.61
C ASP A 91 10.18 -22.93 -16.89
N LEU A 92 9.94 -22.08 -17.90
CA LEU A 92 10.85 -20.98 -18.23
C LEU A 92 10.85 -19.85 -17.20
N ARG A 93 9.75 -19.67 -16.50
CA ARG A 93 9.63 -18.63 -15.47
C ARG A 93 10.46 -18.96 -14.23
N GLU A 94 10.61 -20.24 -13.89
CA GLU A 94 11.46 -20.69 -12.80
C GLU A 94 12.94 -20.49 -13.12
N GLU A 95 13.35 -20.72 -14.37
CA GLU A 95 14.73 -20.56 -14.82
C GLU A 95 15.20 -19.10 -14.96
N VAL A 96 14.27 -18.15 -15.13
CA VAL A 96 14.59 -16.74 -15.37
C VAL A 96 14.56 -15.93 -14.07
N TYR A 97 15.71 -15.73 -13.44
CA TYR A 97 15.83 -14.91 -12.24
C TYR A 97 15.84 -13.40 -12.56
N PRO A 98 15.27 -12.55 -11.69
CA PRO A 98 15.44 -11.10 -11.79
C PRO A 98 16.91 -10.74 -11.59
N LYS A 99 17.39 -9.77 -12.37
CA LYS A 99 18.76 -9.27 -12.20
C LYS A 99 18.75 -8.14 -11.19
N ASN A 100 19.35 -8.38 -10.02
CA ASN A 100 19.51 -7.39 -8.99
C ASN A 100 20.41 -6.23 -9.45
N ILE A 101 20.21 -5.07 -8.84
CA ILE A 101 20.81 -3.80 -9.26
C ILE A 101 21.65 -3.25 -8.13
N ILE A 102 22.88 -2.80 -8.44
CA ILE A 102 23.64 -1.95 -7.54
C ILE A 102 23.73 -0.55 -8.12
N MET A 103 23.26 0.45 -7.35
CA MET A 103 23.29 1.86 -7.67
C MET A 103 24.47 2.54 -6.99
N ILE A 104 25.33 3.16 -7.76
CA ILE A 104 26.57 3.78 -7.30
C ILE A 104 26.47 5.27 -7.56
N GLY A 105 26.79 6.10 -6.59
CA GLY A 105 26.80 7.56 -6.77
C GLY A 105 26.61 8.31 -5.45
N PRO A 106 26.90 9.61 -5.41
CA PRO A 106 26.88 10.42 -4.20
C PRO A 106 25.52 10.42 -3.49
N THR A 107 25.51 10.92 -2.26
CA THR A 107 24.26 11.12 -1.53
C THR A 107 23.47 12.26 -2.17
N GLY A 108 22.13 12.12 -2.21
CA GLY A 108 21.26 13.18 -2.74
C GLY A 108 20.94 13.09 -4.24
N VAL A 109 21.68 12.31 -5.04
CA VAL A 109 21.50 12.24 -6.51
C VAL A 109 20.21 11.47 -6.96
N GLY A 110 19.36 11.02 -6.03
CA GLY A 110 18.07 10.44 -6.36
C GLY A 110 18.01 8.90 -6.38
N LYS A 111 19.01 8.17 -5.86
CA LYS A 111 19.02 6.68 -5.82
C LYS A 111 17.72 6.11 -5.22
N THR A 112 17.38 6.52 -4.02
CA THR A 112 16.16 6.09 -3.31
C THR A 112 14.89 6.49 -4.03
N GLU A 113 14.85 7.68 -4.62
CA GLU A 113 13.67 8.18 -5.33
C GLU A 113 13.41 7.38 -6.61
N ILE A 114 14.47 7.01 -7.35
CA ILE A 114 14.35 6.11 -8.52
C ILE A 114 13.69 4.80 -8.10
N ALA A 115 14.19 4.14 -7.04
CA ALA A 115 13.66 2.86 -6.58
C ALA A 115 12.20 2.98 -6.11
N ARG A 116 11.88 4.03 -5.34
CA ARG A 116 10.51 4.29 -4.86
C ARG A 116 9.53 4.55 -6.01
N ARG A 117 9.93 5.33 -7.02
CA ARG A 117 9.08 5.57 -8.19
C ARG A 117 8.91 4.32 -9.03
N LEU A 118 9.98 3.53 -9.16
CA LEU A 118 9.93 2.26 -9.86
C LEU A 118 8.93 1.29 -9.23
N SER A 119 8.92 1.16 -7.90
CA SER A 119 7.97 0.29 -7.20
C SER A 119 6.52 0.75 -7.38
N ARG A 120 6.27 2.06 -7.33
CA ARG A 120 4.93 2.63 -7.58
C ARG A 120 4.46 2.36 -9.03
N LEU A 121 5.35 2.46 -10.02
CA LEU A 121 5.03 2.16 -11.42
C LEU A 121 4.75 0.67 -11.65
N ALA A 122 5.41 -0.19 -10.88
CA ALA A 122 5.22 -1.63 -10.92
C ALA A 122 4.01 -2.10 -10.11
N ASP A 123 3.41 -1.25 -9.28
CA ASP A 123 2.40 -1.61 -8.31
C ASP A 123 2.88 -2.74 -7.39
N ALA A 124 4.12 -2.62 -6.93
CA ALA A 124 4.86 -3.64 -6.22
C ALA A 124 5.04 -3.28 -4.75
N PRO A 125 4.98 -4.25 -3.83
CA PRO A 125 5.41 -4.05 -2.45
C PRO A 125 6.86 -3.56 -2.41
N PHE A 126 7.13 -2.55 -1.58
CA PHE A 126 8.44 -1.89 -1.51
C PHE A 126 8.83 -1.60 -0.08
N VAL A 127 10.04 -2.03 0.28
CA VAL A 127 10.68 -1.70 1.55
C VAL A 127 12.04 -1.08 1.30
N LYS A 128 12.34 0.00 2.00
CA LYS A 128 13.67 0.58 2.10
C LYS A 128 14.29 0.17 3.43
N VAL A 129 15.48 -0.40 3.38
CA VAL A 129 16.28 -0.78 4.52
C VAL A 129 17.67 -0.15 4.43
N GLU A 130 18.35 0.01 5.54
CA GLU A 130 19.73 0.47 5.60
C GLU A 130 20.62 -0.72 6.01
N ALA A 131 21.65 -1.01 5.23
CA ALA A 131 22.54 -2.16 5.49
C ALA A 131 23.18 -2.11 6.89
N THR A 132 23.44 -0.91 7.39
CA THR A 132 24.07 -0.65 8.71
C THR A 132 23.17 -1.02 9.90
N LYS A 133 21.85 -1.21 9.69
CA LYS A 133 20.93 -1.62 10.76
C LYS A 133 20.89 -3.11 11.03
N TYR A 134 21.55 -3.90 10.19
CA TYR A 134 21.61 -5.33 10.33
C TYR A 134 22.88 -5.76 11.03
N THR A 135 22.76 -6.82 11.81
CA THR A 135 23.86 -7.44 12.53
C THR A 135 23.99 -8.90 12.13
N GLU A 136 25.18 -9.44 12.24
CA GLU A 136 25.44 -10.85 12.04
C GLU A 136 24.62 -11.70 13.01
N VAL A 137 24.17 -12.86 12.57
CA VAL A 137 23.37 -13.80 13.37
C VAL A 137 24.09 -14.13 14.69
N GLY A 138 23.37 -13.94 15.81
CA GLY A 138 23.88 -14.14 17.16
C GLY A 138 24.28 -12.86 17.91
N TYR A 139 24.31 -11.71 17.24
CA TYR A 139 24.50 -10.41 17.87
C TYR A 139 23.18 -9.67 18.09
N VAL A 140 23.19 -8.71 19.03
CA VAL A 140 22.03 -7.87 19.31
C VAL A 140 21.81 -6.89 18.15
N GLY A 141 20.69 -7.02 17.44
CA GLY A 141 20.35 -6.18 16.29
C GLY A 141 19.22 -6.80 15.47
N ARG A 142 18.94 -6.21 14.31
CA ARG A 142 17.95 -6.76 13.37
C ARG A 142 18.60 -7.84 12.52
N ASP A 143 17.96 -8.99 12.42
CA ASP A 143 18.33 -10.02 11.46
C ASP A 143 17.97 -9.60 10.02
N VAL A 144 18.68 -10.13 9.04
CA VAL A 144 18.46 -9.82 7.63
C VAL A 144 17.12 -10.33 7.09
N GLU A 145 16.57 -11.40 7.69
CA GLU A 145 15.25 -11.92 7.30
C GLU A 145 14.11 -10.94 7.60
N SER A 146 14.33 -10.04 8.57
CA SER A 146 13.33 -9.03 8.93
C SER A 146 12.93 -8.14 7.74
N MET A 147 13.82 -7.94 6.74
CA MET A 147 13.46 -7.20 5.52
C MET A 147 12.36 -7.89 4.70
N ILE A 148 12.33 -9.22 4.73
CA ILE A 148 11.30 -10.02 4.06
C ILE A 148 10.00 -9.98 4.85
N ARG A 149 10.09 -10.04 6.18
CA ARG A 149 8.92 -9.90 7.06
C ARG A 149 8.26 -8.53 6.88
N ASP A 150 9.06 -7.45 6.87
CA ASP A 150 8.58 -6.08 6.62
C ASP A 150 7.95 -5.95 5.21
N LEU A 151 8.58 -6.53 4.18
CA LEU A 151 8.06 -6.52 2.81
C LEU A 151 6.72 -7.25 2.71
N THR A 152 6.58 -8.36 3.43
CA THR A 152 5.34 -9.14 3.46
C THR A 152 4.22 -8.36 4.14
N GLU A 153 4.52 -7.68 5.24
CA GLU A 153 3.57 -6.78 5.92
C GLU A 153 3.06 -5.69 4.97
N VAL A 154 3.98 -5.04 4.26
CA VAL A 154 3.62 -4.02 3.25
C VAL A 154 2.75 -4.63 2.14
N GLY A 155 3.08 -5.85 1.69
CA GLY A 155 2.31 -6.55 0.66
C GLY A 155 0.89 -6.87 1.12
N VAL A 156 0.71 -7.38 2.34
CA VAL A 156 -0.60 -7.68 2.92
C VAL A 156 -1.44 -6.41 3.06
N ASN A 157 -0.86 -5.34 3.61
CA ASN A 157 -1.54 -4.07 3.76
C ASN A 157 -1.97 -3.47 2.40
N MET A 158 -1.12 -3.59 1.40
CA MET A 158 -1.40 -3.11 0.04
C MET A 158 -2.59 -3.85 -0.59
N VAL A 159 -2.61 -5.19 -0.52
CA VAL A 159 -3.72 -6.01 -1.05
C VAL A 159 -4.99 -5.76 -0.24
N ARG A 160 -4.89 -5.67 1.10
CA ARG A 160 -6.01 -5.36 1.98
C ARG A 160 -6.64 -4.00 1.62
N GLU A 161 -5.85 -2.95 1.44
CA GLU A 161 -6.36 -1.62 0.99
C GLU A 161 -7.07 -1.69 -0.36
N GLU A 162 -6.51 -2.44 -1.33
CA GLU A 162 -7.15 -2.63 -2.64
C GLU A 162 -8.50 -3.33 -2.52
N LYS A 163 -8.57 -4.44 -1.77
CA LYS A 163 -9.82 -5.18 -1.57
C LYS A 163 -10.83 -4.35 -0.78
N THR A 164 -10.42 -3.68 0.30
CA THR A 164 -11.27 -2.76 1.07
C THR A 164 -11.87 -1.69 0.17
N SER A 165 -11.05 -1.08 -0.69
CA SER A 165 -11.54 -0.06 -1.63
C SER A 165 -12.55 -0.61 -2.64
N ALA A 166 -12.40 -1.87 -3.06
CA ALA A 166 -13.30 -2.51 -4.03
C ALA A 166 -14.65 -2.91 -3.42
N ILE A 167 -14.68 -3.21 -2.12
CA ILE A 167 -15.91 -3.67 -1.43
C ILE A 167 -16.61 -2.57 -0.64
N ARG A 168 -16.02 -1.37 -0.56
CA ARG A 168 -16.50 -0.28 0.29
C ARG A 168 -17.95 0.12 -0.02
N ASP A 169 -18.30 0.27 -1.30
CA ASP A 169 -19.66 0.62 -1.71
C ASP A 169 -20.66 -0.43 -1.22
N ARG A 170 -20.28 -1.71 -1.29
CA ARG A 170 -21.12 -2.81 -0.80
C ARG A 170 -21.21 -2.85 0.73
N ALA A 171 -20.14 -2.49 1.43
CA ALA A 171 -20.15 -2.38 2.89
C ALA A 171 -21.04 -1.19 3.33
N GLU A 172 -20.98 -0.07 2.63
CA GLU A 172 -21.84 1.10 2.88
C GLU A 172 -23.32 0.78 2.65
N GLU A 173 -23.65 0.02 1.59
CA GLU A 173 -25.03 -0.45 1.35
C GLU A 173 -25.53 -1.34 2.49
N ARG A 174 -24.74 -2.35 2.92
CA ARG A 174 -25.09 -3.21 4.05
C ARG A 174 -25.21 -2.44 5.37
N THR A 175 -24.32 -1.48 5.60
CA THR A 175 -24.39 -0.62 6.78
C THR A 175 -25.66 0.21 6.80
N ARG A 176 -26.10 0.72 5.64
CA ARG A 176 -27.36 1.45 5.52
C ARG A 176 -28.54 0.54 5.88
N GLU A 177 -28.59 -0.66 5.33
CA GLU A 177 -29.63 -1.64 5.67
C GLU A 177 -29.66 -1.95 7.18
N ARG A 178 -28.49 -2.16 7.78
CA ARG A 178 -28.35 -2.45 9.22
C ARG A 178 -28.76 -1.27 10.10
N LEU A 179 -28.40 -0.06 9.73
CA LEU A 179 -28.86 1.15 10.45
C LEU A 179 -30.37 1.31 10.37
N LEU A 180 -30.98 1.03 9.23
CA LEU A 180 -32.44 1.04 9.07
C LEU A 180 -33.10 -0.03 9.97
N ASP A 181 -32.51 -1.21 10.10
CA ASP A 181 -33.01 -2.27 10.97
C ASP A 181 -32.86 -1.90 12.47
N LEU A 182 -31.81 -1.18 12.86
CA LEU A 182 -31.62 -0.66 14.21
C LEU A 182 -32.62 0.47 14.54
N LEU A 183 -32.91 1.31 13.55
CA LEU A 183 -33.85 2.43 13.71
C LEU A 183 -35.33 1.99 13.66
N LEU A 184 -35.63 0.94 12.89
CA LEU A 184 -36.96 0.40 12.68
C LEU A 184 -36.88 -1.12 12.50
N ALA A 185 -36.92 -1.83 13.60
CA ALA A 185 -36.88 -3.29 13.59
C ALA A 185 -38.02 -3.88 12.75
N PRO A 186 -37.76 -4.93 11.95
CA PRO A 186 -38.81 -5.62 11.22
C PRO A 186 -39.80 -6.27 12.19
N PRO A 187 -41.09 -6.33 11.84
CA PRO A 187 -42.10 -6.98 12.69
C PRO A 187 -41.75 -8.45 12.96
N PRO A 188 -41.86 -8.94 14.21
CA PRO A 188 -41.34 -10.24 14.64
C PRO A 188 -41.91 -11.46 13.85
N HIS A 189 -43.14 -11.35 13.38
CA HIS A 189 -43.79 -12.42 12.61
C HIS A 189 -43.32 -12.48 11.15
N LEU A 190 -42.72 -11.42 10.67
CA LEU A 190 -42.31 -11.26 9.27
C LEU A 190 -40.85 -11.71 9.03
N SER A 191 -40.03 -11.75 10.07
CA SER A 191 -38.60 -12.10 9.95
C SER A 191 -38.33 -13.56 9.55
N ARG A 192 -39.28 -14.48 9.76
CA ARG A 192 -39.12 -15.91 9.42
C ARG A 192 -39.77 -16.31 8.08
N SER A 193 -40.70 -15.55 7.55
CA SER A 193 -41.50 -15.91 6.38
C SER A 193 -41.09 -15.23 5.07
N PHE A 194 -40.25 -14.16 5.15
CA PHE A 194 -39.86 -13.44 3.95
C PHE A 194 -38.60 -14.00 3.32
N ARG A 195 -38.78 -14.69 2.20
CA ARG A 195 -37.69 -14.93 1.25
C ARG A 195 -37.64 -13.73 0.30
N GLN A 196 -36.62 -12.89 0.49
CA GLN A 196 -36.25 -11.91 -0.53
C GLN A 196 -35.85 -12.64 -1.81
N LYS A 197 -36.68 -12.60 -2.82
CA LYS A 197 -36.30 -13.02 -4.18
C LYS A 197 -35.76 -11.79 -4.89
N LYS A 198 -34.42 -11.74 -5.13
CA LYS A 198 -33.86 -10.76 -6.04
C LYS A 198 -34.24 -11.13 -7.47
N LYS A 199 -35.10 -10.35 -8.09
CA LYS A 199 -35.43 -10.44 -9.52
C LYS A 199 -34.86 -9.20 -10.21
N GLY A 200 -33.62 -9.29 -10.66
CA GLY A 200 -32.90 -8.14 -11.21
C GLY A 200 -32.51 -7.10 -10.13
N THR A 201 -32.84 -5.85 -10.34
CA THR A 201 -32.62 -4.72 -9.43
C THR A 201 -33.75 -4.54 -8.39
N GLU A 202 -34.88 -5.23 -8.52
CA GLU A 202 -36.01 -5.08 -7.61
C GLU A 202 -36.06 -6.18 -6.56
N ILE A 203 -36.34 -5.78 -5.32
CA ILE A 203 -36.60 -6.69 -4.20
C ILE A 203 -38.10 -6.98 -4.22
N VAL A 204 -38.46 -8.22 -4.58
CA VAL A 204 -39.84 -8.69 -4.56
C VAL A 204 -40.06 -9.49 -3.28
N TYR A 205 -41.04 -9.08 -2.52
CA TYR A 205 -41.46 -9.79 -1.31
C TYR A 205 -42.56 -10.80 -1.65
N ASP A 206 -42.41 -12.01 -1.14
CA ASP A 206 -43.39 -13.07 -1.32
C ASP A 206 -44.43 -13.00 -0.19
N PHE A 207 -45.70 -12.79 -0.52
CA PHE A 207 -46.80 -12.62 0.42
C PHE A 207 -47.65 -13.89 0.61
N ASP A 208 -47.20 -15.01 0.02
CA ASP A 208 -47.98 -16.26 0.08
C ASP A 208 -48.13 -16.74 1.52
N GLY A 209 -49.38 -16.84 1.99
CA GLY A 209 -49.75 -17.33 3.30
C GLY A 209 -49.94 -16.31 4.42
N LEU A 210 -49.90 -15.00 4.09
CA LEU A 210 -50.15 -13.93 5.07
C LEU A 210 -51.62 -13.49 5.07
N SER A 211 -52.13 -13.19 6.27
CA SER A 211 -53.43 -12.55 6.40
C SER A 211 -53.46 -11.11 5.87
N GLU A 212 -54.60 -10.57 5.50
CA GLU A 212 -54.76 -9.18 5.04
C GLU A 212 -54.23 -8.18 6.07
N GLU A 213 -54.44 -8.43 7.37
CA GLU A 213 -53.95 -7.58 8.45
C GLU A 213 -52.38 -7.57 8.52
N GLU A 214 -51.77 -8.70 8.29
CA GLU A 214 -50.29 -8.82 8.27
C GLU A 214 -49.68 -8.13 7.05
N GLN A 215 -50.35 -8.23 5.89
CA GLN A 215 -49.96 -7.50 4.69
C GLN A 215 -50.07 -5.98 4.88
N GLU A 216 -51.15 -5.50 5.52
CA GLU A 216 -51.25 -4.08 5.83
C GLU A 216 -50.24 -3.56 6.83
N ARG A 217 -49.86 -4.36 7.86
CA ARG A 217 -48.80 -4.04 8.82
C ARG A 217 -47.47 -3.93 8.11
N PHE A 218 -47.20 -4.88 7.21
CA PHE A 218 -45.98 -4.87 6.42
C PHE A 218 -45.89 -3.66 5.49
N ASN A 219 -46.95 -3.35 4.78
CA ASN A 219 -46.99 -2.18 3.90
C ASN A 219 -46.79 -0.86 4.67
N ARG A 220 -47.34 -0.75 5.89
CA ARG A 220 -47.07 0.38 6.78
C ARG A 220 -45.63 0.48 7.22
N TRP A 221 -45.04 -0.66 7.61
CA TRP A 221 -43.61 -0.75 7.96
C TRP A 221 -42.73 -0.37 6.77
N LEU A 222 -43.03 -0.88 5.58
CA LEU A 222 -42.27 -0.58 4.37
C LEU A 222 -42.28 0.90 4.02
N ARG A 223 -43.42 1.57 4.11
CA ARG A 223 -43.54 3.03 3.91
C ARG A 223 -42.73 3.81 4.94
N SER A 224 -42.78 3.39 6.19
CA SER A 224 -42.00 4.00 7.27
C SER A 224 -40.51 3.82 7.05
N ARG A 225 -40.07 2.60 6.61
CA ARG A 225 -38.66 2.31 6.27
C ARG A 225 -38.18 3.17 5.11
N GLN A 226 -38.94 3.30 4.04
CA GLN A 226 -38.60 4.16 2.91
C GLN A 226 -38.43 5.63 3.31
N LYS A 227 -39.33 6.15 4.17
CA LYS A 227 -39.21 7.49 4.71
C LYS A 227 -37.95 7.68 5.55
N LEU A 228 -37.60 6.69 6.41
CA LEU A 228 -36.41 6.71 7.22
C LEU A 228 -35.15 6.60 6.34
N GLU A 229 -35.17 5.80 5.28
CA GLU A 229 -34.07 5.69 4.32
C GLU A 229 -33.78 7.04 3.66
N GLN A 230 -34.82 7.76 3.24
CA GLN A 230 -34.66 9.10 2.68
C GLN A 230 -34.07 10.07 3.72
N GLN A 231 -34.58 10.09 4.94
CA GLN A 231 -34.09 10.96 6.01
C GLN A 231 -32.62 10.62 6.40
N LEU A 232 -32.26 9.34 6.36
CA LEU A 232 -30.89 8.88 6.60
C LEU A 232 -29.94 9.32 5.47
N ALA A 233 -30.41 9.30 4.22
CA ALA A 233 -29.66 9.76 3.05
C ALA A 233 -29.47 11.28 3.05
N GLU A 234 -30.45 12.03 3.51
CA GLU A 234 -30.42 13.50 3.66
C GLU A 234 -29.64 13.96 4.91
N GLY A 235 -29.17 13.02 5.75
CA GLY A 235 -28.40 13.35 6.96
C GLY A 235 -29.23 13.90 8.13
N GLN A 236 -30.57 13.81 8.08
CA GLN A 236 -31.46 14.33 9.12
C GLN A 236 -31.45 13.49 10.41
N MET A 237 -30.82 12.32 10.38
CA MET A 237 -30.80 11.36 11.48
C MET A 237 -29.43 11.20 12.17
N GLU A 238 -28.46 12.04 11.84
CA GLU A 238 -27.06 11.88 12.28
C GLU A 238 -26.89 11.91 13.81
N ASP A 239 -27.70 12.72 14.51
CA ASP A 239 -27.63 12.89 15.97
C ASP A 239 -28.55 11.90 16.73
N ARG A 240 -29.35 11.09 16.02
CA ARG A 240 -30.22 10.11 16.65
C ARG A 240 -29.40 8.95 17.21
N GLU A 241 -29.67 8.55 18.46
CA GLU A 241 -28.99 7.43 19.11
C GLU A 241 -29.52 6.09 18.58
N VAL A 242 -28.58 5.17 18.34
CA VAL A 242 -28.83 3.76 18.03
C VAL A 242 -28.08 2.87 19.02
N GLU A 243 -28.69 1.76 19.38
CA GLU A 243 -28.10 0.77 20.28
C GLU A 243 -27.82 -0.52 19.49
N PHE A 244 -26.59 -1.02 19.59
CA PHE A 244 -26.18 -2.26 18.95
C PHE A 244 -25.07 -2.95 19.73
N GLU A 245 -24.90 -4.24 19.50
CA GLU A 245 -23.86 -5.04 20.13
C GLU A 245 -22.55 -4.93 19.36
N ILE A 246 -21.48 -4.59 20.07
CA ILE A 246 -20.11 -4.68 19.58
C ILE A 246 -19.40 -5.87 20.20
N GLN A 247 -18.60 -6.58 19.40
CA GLN A 247 -17.70 -7.60 19.91
C GLN A 247 -16.46 -6.91 20.48
N VAL A 248 -16.31 -6.93 21.80
CA VAL A 248 -15.11 -6.39 22.46
C VAL A 248 -14.10 -7.55 22.56
N GLN A 249 -12.94 -7.38 21.94
CA GLN A 249 -11.81 -8.27 22.21
C GLN A 249 -11.43 -8.11 23.69
N ALA A 250 -11.17 -9.21 24.38
CA ALA A 250 -10.77 -9.18 25.77
C ALA A 250 -9.52 -8.28 25.93
N GLY A 251 -9.64 -7.31 26.81
CA GLY A 251 -8.66 -6.24 26.95
C GLY A 251 -7.27 -6.67 27.43
N PRO A 252 -6.38 -5.72 27.80
CA PRO A 252 -4.94 -5.86 27.93
C PRO A 252 -4.41 -6.92 28.89
N MET A 253 -5.27 -7.62 29.65
CA MET A 253 -4.84 -8.72 30.52
C MET A 253 -4.27 -9.93 29.73
N VAL A 254 -4.66 -10.12 28.45
CA VAL A 254 -4.14 -11.21 27.63
C VAL A 254 -2.74 -10.90 27.09
N GLU A 255 -2.43 -9.63 26.84
CA GLU A 255 -1.11 -9.21 26.41
C GLU A 255 -0.03 -9.41 27.49
N VAL A 256 -0.40 -9.25 28.78
CA VAL A 256 0.53 -9.44 29.90
C VAL A 256 0.87 -10.93 30.11
N PHE A 257 -0.07 -11.85 29.81
CA PHE A 257 0.19 -13.29 29.90
C PHE A 257 0.91 -13.86 28.67
N ALA A 258 0.70 -13.30 27.49
CA ALA A 258 1.37 -13.72 26.26
C ALA A 258 2.79 -13.17 26.15
N GLY A 259 3.05 -11.97 26.62
CA GLY A 259 4.38 -11.33 26.55
C GLY A 259 5.42 -11.83 27.55
N GLY A 260 5.02 -12.72 28.49
CA GLY A 260 5.92 -13.24 29.55
C GLY A 260 6.40 -14.67 29.37
N THR A 261 5.91 -15.39 28.38
CA THR A 261 6.17 -16.84 28.25
C THR A 261 6.95 -17.15 26.99
N GLY A 262 8.03 -16.73 26.65
CA GLY A 262 8.97 -17.21 25.57
C GLY A 262 8.39 -18.13 24.48
N LEU A 263 7.06 -18.30 24.39
CA LEU A 263 6.33 -19.15 23.47
C LEU A 263 6.20 -18.52 22.07
N GLU A 264 6.29 -17.20 21.96
CA GLU A 264 6.35 -16.51 20.66
C GLU A 264 7.69 -16.79 19.93
N GLU A 265 8.77 -17.00 20.68
CA GLU A 265 10.07 -17.41 20.12
C GLU A 265 10.06 -18.83 19.53
N MET A 266 9.07 -19.66 19.92
CA MET A 266 8.89 -21.01 19.38
C MET A 266 7.98 -21.08 18.15
N GLY A 267 7.55 -19.93 17.60
CA GLY A 267 6.70 -19.88 16.39
C GLY A 267 5.25 -20.35 16.59
N ILE A 268 4.80 -20.45 17.85
CA ILE A 268 3.42 -20.84 18.17
C ILE A 268 2.58 -19.55 18.25
N ASP A 269 1.62 -19.40 17.34
CA ASP A 269 0.63 -18.32 17.38
C ASP A 269 -0.32 -18.50 18.57
N VAL A 270 0.17 -18.09 19.75
CA VAL A 270 -0.58 -18.15 21.01
C VAL A 270 -1.82 -17.24 20.92
N LYS A 271 -1.74 -16.14 20.19
CA LYS A 271 -2.85 -15.19 20.00
C LYS A 271 -4.00 -15.83 19.20
N GLY A 272 -3.69 -16.56 18.13
CA GLY A 272 -4.68 -17.29 17.35
C GLY A 272 -5.33 -18.48 18.06
N LEU A 273 -4.62 -19.07 19.04
CA LEU A 273 -5.17 -20.13 19.91
C LEU A 273 -6.12 -19.54 20.97
N PHE A 274 -5.76 -18.41 21.58
CA PHE A 274 -6.59 -17.74 22.58
C PHE A 274 -7.85 -17.10 21.97
N ASP A 275 -7.79 -16.54 20.77
CA ASP A 275 -8.97 -16.00 20.06
C ASP A 275 -10.05 -17.07 19.76
N LYS A 276 -9.67 -18.34 19.69
CA LYS A 276 -10.62 -19.46 19.51
C LYS A 276 -11.22 -19.97 20.80
N ILE A 277 -10.60 -19.72 21.95
CA ILE A 277 -10.99 -20.29 23.25
C ILE A 277 -11.74 -19.28 24.12
N ILE A 278 -11.49 -17.98 23.98
CA ILE A 278 -12.14 -16.96 24.80
C ILE A 278 -13.49 -16.57 24.18
N PRO A 279 -14.61 -16.73 24.90
CA PRO A 279 -15.91 -16.29 24.40
C PRO A 279 -15.88 -14.75 24.20
N LYS A 280 -16.12 -14.31 22.97
CA LYS A 280 -16.24 -12.90 22.64
C LYS A 280 -17.38 -12.30 23.45
N LYS A 281 -17.07 -11.40 24.38
CA LYS A 281 -18.10 -10.67 25.15
C LYS A 281 -18.72 -9.62 24.25
N SER A 282 -20.00 -9.75 23.94
CA SER A 282 -20.78 -8.67 23.34
C SER A 282 -21.09 -7.62 24.39
N LYS A 283 -20.89 -6.36 24.04
CA LYS A 283 -21.26 -5.19 24.85
C LYS A 283 -22.25 -4.35 24.04
N SER A 284 -23.42 -4.09 24.63
CA SER A 284 -24.35 -3.13 24.03
C SER A 284 -23.81 -1.72 24.22
N VAL A 285 -23.74 -0.95 23.15
CA VAL A 285 -23.28 0.43 23.12
C VAL A 285 -24.33 1.31 22.45
N LYS A 286 -24.58 2.47 23.06
CA LYS A 286 -25.41 3.52 22.48
C LYS A 286 -24.54 4.63 21.93
N MET A 287 -24.77 5.00 20.68
CA MET A 287 -24.05 6.12 20.06
C MET A 287 -24.90 6.77 18.95
N PRO A 288 -24.57 8.04 18.58
CA PRO A 288 -25.23 8.70 17.46
C PRO A 288 -25.03 7.96 16.14
N VAL A 289 -26.02 8.02 15.25
CA VAL A 289 -25.99 7.39 13.90
C VAL A 289 -24.70 7.75 13.14
N LYS A 290 -24.22 8.98 13.25
CA LYS A 290 -22.98 9.46 12.64
C LYS A 290 -21.77 8.59 13.02
N ASP A 291 -21.62 8.26 14.29
CA ASP A 291 -20.50 7.47 14.80
C ASP A 291 -20.75 5.98 14.57
N ALA A 292 -21.99 5.51 14.77
CA ALA A 292 -22.41 4.16 14.47
C ALA A 292 -22.16 3.80 13.00
N ARG A 293 -22.44 4.70 12.08
CA ARG A 293 -22.20 4.51 10.64
C ARG A 293 -20.72 4.19 10.34
N ARG A 294 -19.81 4.96 10.93
CA ARG A 294 -18.35 4.73 10.74
C ARG A 294 -17.93 3.36 11.25
N PHE A 295 -18.35 3.04 12.47
CA PHE A 295 -18.04 1.76 13.10
C PHE A 295 -18.61 0.57 12.31
N LEU A 296 -19.87 0.65 11.92
CA LEU A 296 -20.55 -0.41 11.18
C LEU A 296 -19.98 -0.61 9.77
N ILE A 297 -19.51 0.45 9.09
CA ILE A 297 -18.82 0.31 7.80
C ILE A 297 -17.52 -0.50 7.98
N GLU A 298 -16.73 -0.20 9.01
CA GLU A 298 -15.50 -0.94 9.28
C GLU A 298 -15.79 -2.41 9.60
N GLU A 299 -16.79 -2.67 10.42
CA GLU A 299 -17.23 -4.03 10.77
C GLU A 299 -17.72 -4.80 9.53
N GLU A 300 -18.54 -4.18 8.67
CA GLU A 300 -19.02 -4.82 7.43
C GLU A 300 -17.90 -5.02 6.40
N VAL A 301 -16.92 -4.12 6.35
CA VAL A 301 -15.70 -4.30 5.56
C VAL A 301 -14.94 -5.53 6.05
N GLU A 302 -14.71 -5.67 7.37
CA GLU A 302 -14.00 -6.83 7.93
C GLU A 302 -14.74 -8.15 7.66
N LYS A 303 -16.07 -8.17 7.76
CA LYS A 303 -16.90 -9.36 7.44
C LYS A 303 -16.85 -9.73 5.95
N LEU A 304 -16.69 -8.75 5.07
CA LEU A 304 -16.64 -8.97 3.63
C LEU A 304 -15.23 -9.32 3.12
N LEU A 305 -14.19 -9.04 3.92
CA LEU A 305 -12.81 -9.39 3.61
C LEU A 305 -12.56 -10.87 3.90
N ASP A 306 -12.03 -11.56 2.90
CA ASP A 306 -11.50 -12.91 3.04
C ASP A 306 -9.99 -12.80 3.28
N MET A 307 -9.58 -12.84 4.55
CA MET A 307 -8.18 -12.65 4.94
C MET A 307 -7.27 -13.75 4.38
N ASP A 308 -7.74 -14.98 4.24
CA ASP A 308 -6.93 -16.07 3.69
C ASP A 308 -6.60 -15.82 2.21
N LYS A 309 -7.57 -15.33 1.43
CA LYS A 309 -7.33 -14.93 0.04
C LYS A 309 -6.42 -13.72 -0.08
N ILE A 310 -6.56 -12.74 0.83
CA ILE A 310 -5.70 -11.56 0.88
C ILE A 310 -4.26 -11.97 1.15
N ILE A 311 -4.02 -12.82 2.15
CA ILE A 311 -2.69 -13.31 2.52
C ILE A 311 -2.07 -14.08 1.35
N LYS A 312 -2.81 -15.01 0.75
CA LYS A 312 -2.32 -15.79 -0.39
C LYS A 312 -1.94 -14.90 -1.59
N GLU A 313 -2.80 -13.94 -1.94
CA GLU A 313 -2.52 -12.98 -3.02
C GLU A 313 -1.34 -12.08 -2.68
N ALA A 314 -1.21 -11.66 -1.42
CA ALA A 314 -0.13 -10.81 -0.95
C ALA A 314 1.22 -11.54 -1.00
N ILE A 315 1.30 -12.78 -0.50
CA ILE A 315 2.53 -13.60 -0.58
C ILE A 315 2.93 -13.77 -2.04
N GLN A 316 2.01 -14.16 -2.92
CA GLN A 316 2.31 -14.29 -4.34
C GLN A 316 2.80 -12.96 -4.95
N ARG A 317 2.20 -11.81 -4.58
CA ARG A 317 2.61 -10.49 -5.05
C ARG A 317 3.99 -10.11 -4.52
N VAL A 318 4.30 -10.41 -3.26
CA VAL A 318 5.63 -10.20 -2.64
C VAL A 318 6.68 -11.01 -3.38
N GLU A 319 6.49 -12.31 -3.51
CA GLU A 319 7.42 -13.20 -4.18
C GLU A 319 7.67 -12.81 -5.65
N GLN A 320 6.61 -12.51 -6.41
CA GLN A 320 6.72 -12.25 -7.84
C GLN A 320 7.00 -10.79 -8.20
N SER A 321 6.70 -9.84 -7.30
CA SER A 321 6.78 -8.41 -7.60
C SER A 321 7.49 -7.57 -6.54
N GLY A 322 7.80 -8.11 -5.35
CA GLY A 322 8.41 -7.39 -4.25
C GLY A 322 9.74 -6.74 -4.61
N ILE A 323 10.02 -5.56 -4.07
CA ILE A 323 11.25 -4.81 -4.29
C ILE A 323 11.82 -4.42 -2.93
N ILE A 324 13.07 -4.79 -2.68
CA ILE A 324 13.83 -4.38 -1.50
C ILE A 324 14.93 -3.44 -1.94
N PHE A 325 14.95 -2.25 -1.35
CA PHE A 325 16.01 -1.27 -1.55
C PHE A 325 16.92 -1.26 -0.32
N ILE A 326 18.17 -1.70 -0.51
CA ILE A 326 19.19 -1.76 0.53
C ILE A 326 20.08 -0.53 0.36
N ASP A 327 19.92 0.45 1.24
CA ASP A 327 20.72 1.68 1.24
C ASP A 327 22.01 1.47 2.03
N GLU A 328 23.01 2.30 1.76
CA GLU A 328 24.31 2.33 2.45
C GLU A 328 25.07 0.98 2.41
N ILE A 329 24.96 0.21 1.32
CA ILE A 329 25.67 -1.07 1.16
C ILE A 329 27.19 -0.89 1.20
N ASP A 330 27.69 0.27 0.83
CA ASP A 330 29.10 0.64 0.89
C ASP A 330 29.66 0.71 2.32
N LYS A 331 28.81 0.87 3.33
CA LYS A 331 29.24 0.90 4.74
C LYS A 331 29.55 -0.50 5.29
N VAL A 332 28.94 -1.53 4.72
CA VAL A 332 29.25 -2.93 5.04
C VAL A 332 30.27 -3.54 4.08
N ALA A 333 30.70 -2.81 3.04
CA ALA A 333 31.79 -3.18 2.15
C ALA A 333 33.14 -2.94 2.83
N GLY A 334 34.12 -3.76 2.48
CA GLY A 334 35.50 -3.65 2.97
C GLY A 334 35.80 -4.55 4.19
N ARG A 335 37.09 -4.91 4.32
CA ARG A 335 37.59 -5.67 5.46
C ARG A 335 37.60 -4.73 6.66
N GLY A 336 37.00 -5.14 7.77
CA GLY A 336 37.06 -4.39 9.03
C GLY A 336 38.52 -4.10 9.36
N SER A 337 38.87 -2.83 9.61
CA SER A 337 40.14 -2.50 10.23
C SER A 337 40.20 -3.24 11.57
N ALA A 338 41.31 -3.91 11.85
CA ALA A 338 41.55 -4.65 13.08
C ALA A 338 41.59 -3.68 14.28
N GLY A 339 40.41 -3.15 14.66
CA GLY A 339 40.19 -2.41 15.89
C GLY A 339 39.82 -3.37 17.01
N HIS A 340 40.45 -3.24 18.15
CA HIS A 340 40.22 -4.07 19.34
C HIS A 340 38.84 -3.75 19.95
N GLY A 341 37.80 -4.47 19.54
CA GLY A 341 36.44 -4.39 20.13
C GLY A 341 35.49 -5.43 19.51
N PRO A 342 34.39 -5.79 20.18
CA PRO A 342 33.37 -6.68 19.62
C PRO A 342 32.56 -5.92 18.56
N ASP A 343 33.20 -5.58 17.43
CA ASP A 343 32.52 -4.97 16.30
C ASP A 343 31.77 -6.05 15.50
N VAL A 344 30.51 -5.78 15.20
CA VAL A 344 29.70 -6.55 14.26
C VAL A 344 30.51 -6.71 12.97
N SER A 345 30.77 -7.93 12.56
CA SER A 345 31.54 -8.21 11.34
C SER A 345 30.77 -7.70 10.12
N ARG A 346 31.31 -6.69 9.43
CA ARG A 346 30.77 -6.18 8.17
C ARG A 346 30.64 -7.28 7.12
N GLU A 347 31.58 -8.18 7.11
CA GLU A 347 31.58 -9.36 6.24
C GLU A 347 30.49 -10.37 6.65
N GLY A 348 30.25 -10.56 7.96
CA GLY A 348 29.18 -11.39 8.48
C GLY A 348 27.79 -10.93 7.98
N VAL A 349 27.50 -9.64 8.06
CA VAL A 349 26.25 -9.10 7.52
C VAL A 349 26.08 -9.35 6.02
N GLN A 350 27.17 -9.26 5.24
CA GLN A 350 27.13 -9.60 3.81
C GLN A 350 26.85 -11.09 3.58
N ARG A 351 27.45 -11.97 4.39
CA ARG A 351 27.23 -13.43 4.32
C ARG A 351 25.80 -13.79 4.69
N ASP A 352 25.22 -13.14 5.70
CA ASP A 352 23.83 -13.36 6.11
C ASP A 352 22.82 -12.85 5.08
N MET A 353 23.16 -11.78 4.32
CA MET A 353 22.35 -11.31 3.20
C MET A 353 22.36 -12.25 2.00
N LEU A 354 23.41 -13.05 1.84
CA LEU A 354 23.61 -13.86 0.64
C LEU A 354 22.48 -14.86 0.39
N PRO A 355 22.06 -15.71 1.36
CA PRO A 355 20.95 -16.63 1.16
C PRO A 355 19.65 -15.92 0.75
N ILE A 356 19.39 -14.74 1.33
CA ILE A 356 18.19 -13.96 1.03
C ILE A 356 18.19 -13.44 -0.42
N VAL A 357 19.36 -13.02 -0.90
CA VAL A 357 19.53 -12.48 -2.26
C VAL A 357 19.63 -13.60 -3.31
N GLU A 358 20.12 -14.77 -2.92
CA GLU A 358 20.23 -15.96 -3.77
C GLU A 358 18.93 -16.71 -3.98
N GLY A 359 18.06 -16.67 -2.98
CA GLY A 359 16.80 -17.39 -2.93
C GLY A 359 16.72 -18.30 -1.72
N SER A 360 15.82 -17.98 -0.81
CA SER A 360 15.55 -18.75 0.40
C SER A 360 14.08 -18.68 0.77
N LYS A 361 13.67 -19.55 1.70
CA LYS A 361 12.32 -19.52 2.27
C LYS A 361 12.38 -18.91 3.66
N VAL A 362 11.73 -17.77 3.83
CA VAL A 362 11.72 -17.02 5.08
C VAL A 362 10.37 -17.17 5.78
N PRO A 363 10.36 -17.58 7.07
CA PRO A 363 9.14 -17.65 7.85
C PRO A 363 8.64 -16.25 8.20
N THR A 364 7.36 -16.02 7.98
CA THR A 364 6.65 -14.79 8.36
C THR A 364 5.39 -15.14 9.14
N LYS A 365 4.80 -14.16 9.82
CA LYS A 365 3.51 -14.36 10.52
C LYS A 365 2.35 -14.71 9.57
N TYR A 366 2.54 -14.57 8.27
CA TYR A 366 1.56 -14.88 7.23
C TYR A 366 1.84 -16.20 6.50
N GLY A 367 2.95 -16.84 6.79
CA GLY A 367 3.42 -18.06 6.15
C GLY A 367 4.83 -17.94 5.57
N MET A 368 5.25 -18.96 4.86
CA MET A 368 6.58 -19.00 4.22
C MET A 368 6.56 -18.12 2.97
N VAL A 369 7.64 -17.33 2.78
CA VAL A 369 7.85 -16.47 1.61
C VAL A 369 9.15 -16.83 0.94
N THR A 370 9.11 -17.09 -0.36
CA THR A 370 10.27 -17.41 -1.19
C THR A 370 10.88 -16.15 -1.79
N THR A 371 12.21 -16.00 -1.70
CA THR A 371 12.87 -14.75 -2.11
C THR A 371 13.43 -14.76 -3.53
N ASP A 372 13.43 -15.90 -4.22
CA ASP A 372 14.05 -16.13 -5.56
C ASP A 372 13.72 -15.05 -6.61
N HIS A 373 12.53 -14.48 -6.52
CA HIS A 373 12.05 -13.54 -7.52
C HIS A 373 11.80 -12.12 -6.99
N ILE A 374 12.19 -11.86 -5.75
CA ILE A 374 12.24 -10.52 -5.18
C ILE A 374 13.38 -9.74 -5.87
N LEU A 375 13.13 -8.49 -6.23
CA LEU A 375 14.16 -7.63 -6.79
C LEU A 375 14.89 -6.89 -5.69
N PHE A 376 16.17 -7.14 -5.58
CA PHE A 376 17.05 -6.40 -4.67
C PHE A 376 17.75 -5.27 -5.42
N ILE A 377 17.70 -4.07 -4.85
CA ILE A 377 18.36 -2.89 -5.35
C ILE A 377 19.27 -2.38 -4.23
N ALA A 378 20.55 -2.65 -4.31
CA ALA A 378 21.54 -2.11 -3.39
C ALA A 378 21.96 -0.71 -3.82
N ALA A 379 22.24 0.19 -2.89
CA ALA A 379 22.69 1.54 -3.16
C ALA A 379 23.81 1.94 -2.19
N GLY A 380 24.84 2.60 -2.71
CA GLY A 380 25.95 3.12 -1.94
C GLY A 380 26.60 4.33 -2.59
N ALA A 381 27.29 5.11 -1.80
CA ALA A 381 28.08 6.24 -2.31
C ALA A 381 29.44 5.77 -2.85
N PHE A 382 30.04 4.76 -2.22
CA PHE A 382 31.34 4.18 -2.58
C PHE A 382 32.46 5.22 -2.67
N HIS A 383 32.47 6.22 -1.77
CA HIS A 383 33.55 7.24 -1.72
C HIS A 383 34.87 6.67 -1.21
N GLN A 384 34.81 5.82 -0.17
CA GLN A 384 36.00 5.23 0.46
C GLN A 384 36.17 3.76 0.09
N THR A 385 35.16 3.11 -0.38
CA THR A 385 35.13 1.71 -0.80
C THR A 385 34.72 1.63 -2.26
N LYS A 386 34.90 0.47 -2.85
CA LYS A 386 34.49 0.16 -4.24
C LYS A 386 33.47 -0.99 -4.20
N PRO A 387 32.62 -1.14 -5.21
CA PRO A 387 31.77 -2.33 -5.33
C PRO A 387 32.56 -3.66 -5.32
N SER A 388 33.82 -3.62 -5.71
CA SER A 388 34.74 -4.76 -5.63
C SER A 388 35.17 -5.12 -4.21
N ASP A 389 34.89 -4.31 -3.22
CA ASP A 389 35.23 -4.58 -1.81
C ASP A 389 34.09 -5.33 -1.09
N LEU A 390 32.96 -5.54 -1.75
CA LEU A 390 31.93 -6.51 -1.34
C LEU A 390 32.49 -7.93 -1.52
N ILE A 391 31.97 -8.90 -0.77
CA ILE A 391 32.35 -10.31 -0.97
C ILE A 391 32.03 -10.74 -2.41
N PRO A 392 32.88 -11.56 -3.05
CA PRO A 392 32.75 -11.95 -4.46
C PRO A 392 31.40 -12.57 -4.80
N GLU A 393 30.83 -13.35 -3.90
CA GLU A 393 29.55 -14.02 -4.05
C GLU A 393 28.42 -12.97 -4.18
N LEU A 394 28.40 -11.96 -3.29
CA LEU A 394 27.43 -10.90 -3.30
C LEU A 394 27.56 -10.03 -4.56
N GLN A 395 28.80 -9.74 -5.00
CA GLN A 395 29.03 -9.03 -6.27
C GLN A 395 28.39 -9.75 -7.46
N GLY A 396 28.50 -11.08 -7.50
CA GLY A 396 27.89 -11.93 -8.53
C GLY A 396 26.36 -11.83 -8.58
N ARG A 397 25.74 -11.57 -7.42
CA ARG A 397 24.28 -11.44 -7.31
C ARG A 397 23.73 -10.05 -7.65
N PHE A 398 24.59 -9.05 -7.84
CA PHE A 398 24.25 -7.71 -8.31
C PHE A 398 24.88 -7.39 -9.68
N PRO A 399 24.48 -8.10 -10.76
CA PRO A 399 25.12 -7.99 -12.07
C PRO A 399 24.86 -6.66 -12.77
N LEU A 400 23.77 -5.94 -12.44
CA LEU A 400 23.45 -4.66 -13.05
C LEU A 400 24.03 -3.51 -12.22
N ARG A 401 25.09 -2.89 -12.74
CA ARG A 401 25.71 -1.70 -12.13
C ARG A 401 25.15 -0.44 -12.78
N VAL A 402 24.59 0.42 -11.95
CA VAL A 402 23.95 1.67 -12.36
C VAL A 402 24.66 2.83 -11.67
N GLU A 403 25.44 3.57 -12.44
CA GLU A 403 26.14 4.75 -11.96
C GLU A 403 25.26 5.97 -12.11
N LEU A 404 25.16 6.75 -11.04
CA LEU A 404 24.51 8.05 -10.99
C LEU A 404 25.59 9.13 -10.93
N THR A 405 25.46 10.12 -11.78
CA THR A 405 26.38 11.25 -11.84
C THR A 405 26.06 12.29 -10.77
N ASP A 406 27.06 13.05 -10.38
CA ASP A 406 26.86 14.26 -9.57
C ASP A 406 25.87 15.21 -10.23
N LEU A 407 25.17 15.96 -9.40
CA LEU A 407 24.24 17.00 -9.85
C LEU A 407 24.98 18.35 -9.86
N GLY A 408 24.92 19.06 -10.97
CA GLY A 408 25.40 20.42 -11.08
C GLY A 408 24.35 21.47 -10.66
N VAL A 409 24.73 22.72 -10.66
CA VAL A 409 23.85 23.84 -10.29
C VAL A 409 22.58 23.87 -11.15
N GLU A 410 22.70 23.58 -12.44
CA GLU A 410 21.56 23.57 -13.37
C GLU A 410 20.59 22.45 -13.05
N GLU A 411 21.08 21.25 -12.70
CA GLU A 411 20.22 20.15 -12.27
C GLU A 411 19.51 20.48 -10.95
N TYR A 412 20.17 21.13 -10.00
CA TYR A 412 19.54 21.56 -8.75
C TYR A 412 18.44 22.59 -9.00
N ARG A 413 18.68 23.60 -9.86
CA ARG A 413 17.65 24.55 -10.26
C ARG A 413 16.42 23.87 -10.84
N ARG A 414 16.65 22.91 -11.73
CA ARG A 414 15.59 22.14 -12.34
C ARG A 414 14.86 21.25 -11.32
N ILE A 415 15.58 20.66 -10.36
CA ILE A 415 14.98 19.86 -9.27
C ILE A 415 14.06 20.70 -8.40
N LEU A 416 14.39 21.95 -8.14
CA LEU A 416 13.57 22.84 -7.34
C LEU A 416 12.28 23.26 -8.05
N THR A 417 12.25 23.28 -9.39
CA THR A 417 11.15 23.89 -10.15
C THR A 417 10.35 22.93 -11.02
N GLU A 418 11.01 21.99 -11.75
CA GLU A 418 10.35 21.19 -12.79
C GLU A 418 9.51 20.03 -12.24
N PRO A 419 9.99 19.17 -11.30
CA PRO A 419 9.26 17.98 -10.87
C PRO A 419 7.84 18.28 -10.41
N LYS A 420 6.94 17.31 -10.57
CA LYS A 420 5.56 17.45 -10.07
C LYS A 420 5.48 17.70 -8.56
N ASN A 421 6.46 17.20 -7.83
CA ASN A 421 6.62 17.33 -6.38
C ASN A 421 7.82 18.22 -6.03
N SER A 422 8.17 19.22 -6.85
CA SER A 422 9.25 20.15 -6.54
C SER A 422 8.98 20.90 -5.24
N LEU A 423 10.04 21.26 -4.53
CA LEU A 423 9.93 21.94 -3.23
C LEU A 423 9.18 23.27 -3.36
N THR A 424 9.45 24.05 -4.40
CA THR A 424 8.74 25.32 -4.68
C THR A 424 7.22 25.09 -4.71
N LYS A 425 6.75 24.09 -5.48
CA LYS A 425 5.32 23.77 -5.57
C LYS A 425 4.73 23.27 -4.24
N GLN A 426 5.52 22.53 -3.46
CA GLN A 426 5.08 22.04 -2.15
C GLN A 426 4.89 23.20 -1.17
N TYR A 427 5.85 24.12 -1.09
CA TYR A 427 5.74 25.27 -0.18
C TYR A 427 4.66 26.26 -0.62
N THR A 428 4.54 26.53 -1.94
CA THR A 428 3.43 27.35 -2.46
C THR A 428 2.07 26.77 -2.06
N ALA A 429 1.90 25.43 -2.24
CA ALA A 429 0.64 24.78 -1.87
C ALA A 429 0.43 24.74 -0.34
N LEU A 430 1.49 24.60 0.45
CA LEU A 430 1.40 24.58 1.91
C LEU A 430 0.96 25.96 2.44
N LEU A 431 1.57 27.03 2.00
CA LEU A 431 1.23 28.39 2.43
C LEU A 431 -0.13 28.86 1.89
N ALA A 432 -0.54 28.38 0.73
CA ALA A 432 -1.87 28.64 0.21
C ALA A 432 -3.01 28.12 1.14
N THR A 433 -2.74 27.11 2.00
CA THR A 433 -3.73 26.66 3.00
C THR A 433 -3.99 27.66 4.11
N GLU A 434 -3.03 28.55 4.35
CA GLU A 434 -3.11 29.66 5.30
C GLU A 434 -3.56 30.97 4.62
N GLY A 435 -3.94 30.91 3.34
CA GLY A 435 -4.32 32.08 2.54
C GLY A 435 -3.15 32.95 2.08
N ILE A 436 -1.90 32.47 2.23
CA ILE A 436 -0.68 33.17 1.84
C ILE A 436 -0.29 32.77 0.41
N SER A 437 -0.12 33.76 -0.47
CA SER A 437 0.42 33.55 -1.81
C SER A 437 1.94 33.62 -1.76
N LEU A 438 2.62 32.50 -2.05
CA LEU A 438 4.09 32.44 -2.16
C LEU A 438 4.48 32.32 -3.63
N GLU A 439 5.39 33.18 -4.07
CA GLU A 439 6.02 33.13 -5.39
C GLU A 439 7.54 33.09 -5.23
N PHE A 440 8.18 32.22 -5.97
CA PHE A 440 9.63 32.09 -6.01
C PHE A 440 10.12 32.82 -7.26
N THR A 441 10.97 33.85 -7.09
CA THR A 441 11.64 34.54 -8.18
C THR A 441 12.81 33.69 -8.71
N SER A 442 13.29 33.98 -9.91
CA SER A 442 14.41 33.24 -10.53
C SER A 442 15.70 33.33 -9.72
N ASP A 443 15.99 34.54 -9.20
CA ASP A 443 17.14 34.78 -8.32
C ASP A 443 17.03 34.09 -6.96
N GLY A 444 15.83 34.03 -6.37
CA GLY A 444 15.59 33.28 -5.13
C GLY A 444 15.63 31.77 -5.31
N VAL A 445 15.59 31.25 -6.53
CA VAL A 445 15.84 29.84 -6.83
C VAL A 445 17.32 29.57 -7.04
N ASP A 446 18.08 30.61 -7.45
CA ASP A 446 19.50 30.51 -7.75
C ASP A 446 20.38 30.61 -6.50
N GLU A 447 19.90 31.26 -5.41
CA GLU A 447 20.53 31.24 -4.08
C GLU A 447 20.39 29.88 -3.40
#